data_716cd3262fb61795ccd99a263252e5c4
#
_entry.id   716cd3262fb61795ccd99a263252e5c4
#
_cell.length_a   1.000
_cell.length_b   1.000
_cell.length_c   1.000
_cell.angle_alpha   90.00
_cell.angle_beta   90.00
_cell.angle_gamma   90.00
#
_symmetry.space_group_name_H-M   'P 1'
#
loop_
_entity.id
_entity.type
_entity.pdbx_description
1 polymer ?
#
loop_
_entity_poly.entity_id
_entity_poly.type
_entity_poly.pdbx_seq_one_letter_code
_entity_poly.pdbx_strand_id
1 'polypeptide(L)'
;MNDLITENNIKTYGQALKQIRSLLRRVTLHPSEVKLIKDQIQESYESFAHIIFDKSFLNWGLWNQQVYDEYAALNFDFSKICTIQDIYSPLLVFFLIRPLVKMEFFDKKLLEIGCGNGIGLRVSSELLKTKYALGVDLTKELVKHANHNFYKENKINYIQSDAECLPFENNSFDIITNLESSHLYPQIELFFSEVERILSPDGFFCYSDLSIKDKLQAKRIEAYLKTSTSLKVIQKVDITRMVQSAIYNRLVVNEKKIIPYINSMMRDDEELQDFVSSMGLAFLPWWFFLFKKSALRHMAKKERKRNLIYGKKYYFYYLIQKVSR
;
A
#
# COMPACT_ATOMS: atom_id res chain seq x y z
N MET A 1 -21.46 7.19 -20.80
CA MET A 1 -21.43 7.53 -19.37
C MET A 1 -20.01 7.97 -19.01
N ASN A 2 -19.67 9.19 -19.45
CA ASN A 2 -18.31 9.76 -19.40
C ASN A 2 -18.33 11.00 -18.51
N ASP A 3 -18.80 10.86 -17.28
CA ASP A 3 -18.95 12.00 -16.39
C ASP A 3 -18.00 11.90 -15.20
N LEU A 4 -17.16 12.93 -15.15
CA LEU A 4 -16.69 13.58 -13.95
C LEU A 4 -15.38 13.07 -13.33
N ILE A 5 -14.32 13.09 -14.11
CA ILE A 5 -13.06 13.52 -13.51
C ILE A 5 -13.06 15.06 -13.66
N THR A 6 -13.55 15.75 -12.66
CA THR A 6 -13.51 17.22 -12.67
C THR A 6 -12.20 17.67 -12.00
N GLU A 7 -11.66 18.81 -12.47
CA GLU A 7 -10.54 19.54 -11.84
C GLU A 7 -10.70 19.67 -10.31
N ASN A 8 -11.96 19.73 -9.83
CA ASN A 8 -12.31 19.75 -8.41
C ASN A 8 -11.90 18.47 -7.65
N ASN A 9 -12.04 17.29 -8.23
CA ASN A 9 -11.75 16.03 -7.52
C ASN A 9 -10.24 15.87 -7.23
N ILE A 10 -9.40 16.37 -8.10
CA ILE A 10 -7.94 16.30 -7.97
C ILE A 10 -7.44 17.35 -6.97
N LYS A 11 -7.97 18.57 -7.01
CA LYS A 11 -7.70 19.58 -5.99
C LYS A 11 -8.10 19.09 -4.61
N THR A 12 -9.25 18.43 -4.51
CA THR A 12 -9.77 17.86 -3.26
C THR A 12 -8.82 16.81 -2.68
N TYR A 13 -8.36 15.85 -3.50
CA TYR A 13 -7.41 14.82 -3.05
C TYR A 13 -6.10 15.40 -2.51
N GLY A 14 -5.46 16.27 -3.27
CA GLY A 14 -4.18 16.87 -2.88
C GLY A 14 -4.29 17.78 -1.65
N GLN A 15 -5.36 18.57 -1.55
CA GLN A 15 -5.63 19.45 -0.41
C GLN A 15 -5.97 18.67 0.86
N ALA A 16 -6.83 17.66 0.77
CA ALA A 16 -7.20 16.79 1.87
C ALA A 16 -5.97 16.07 2.44
N LEU A 17 -5.16 15.43 1.61
CA LEU A 17 -3.91 14.80 2.06
C LEU A 17 -2.94 15.79 2.72
N LYS A 18 -2.89 17.04 2.27
CA LYS A 18 -2.04 18.05 2.89
C LYS A 18 -2.52 18.44 4.28
N GLN A 19 -3.83 18.56 4.47
CA GLN A 19 -4.44 18.88 5.75
C GLN A 19 -4.23 17.76 6.77
N ILE A 20 -4.55 16.53 6.41
CA ILE A 20 -4.43 15.38 7.33
C ILE A 20 -2.98 15.04 7.69
N ARG A 21 -2.01 15.31 6.82
CA ARG A 21 -0.58 15.04 7.09
C ARG A 21 -0.04 15.69 8.35
N SER A 22 -0.55 16.85 8.73
CA SER A 22 -0.14 17.53 9.98
C SER A 22 -0.75 16.84 11.19
N LEU A 23 -2.00 16.41 11.10
CA LEU A 23 -2.71 15.69 12.16
C LEU A 23 -2.13 14.30 12.39
N LEU A 24 -1.87 13.53 11.33
CA LEU A 24 -1.27 12.19 11.39
C LEU A 24 0.13 12.15 12.04
N ARG A 25 0.75 13.31 12.27
CA ARG A 25 2.02 13.42 13.00
C ARG A 25 1.85 13.58 14.51
N ARG A 26 0.63 13.79 14.98
CA ARG A 26 0.35 13.97 16.40
C ARG A 26 0.21 12.61 17.07
N VAL A 27 0.76 12.45 18.25
CA VAL A 27 0.68 11.20 19.03
C VAL A 27 -0.71 11.02 19.62
N THR A 28 -1.35 12.13 20.02
CA THR A 28 -2.68 12.11 20.60
C THR A 28 -3.62 12.96 19.75
N LEU A 29 -4.74 12.39 19.38
CA LEU A 29 -5.80 13.04 18.60
C LEU A 29 -7.09 13.05 19.39
N HIS A 30 -7.85 14.15 19.28
CA HIS A 30 -9.21 14.20 19.79
C HIS A 30 -10.13 13.33 18.89
N PRO A 31 -11.21 12.69 19.43
CA PRO A 31 -12.11 11.87 18.62
C PRO A 31 -12.66 12.56 17.36
N SER A 32 -12.94 13.87 17.44
CA SER A 32 -13.38 14.66 16.28
C SER A 32 -12.29 14.80 15.20
N GLU A 33 -11.01 14.87 15.60
CA GLU A 33 -9.88 14.91 14.66
C GLU A 33 -9.67 13.55 13.99
N VAL A 34 -9.84 12.45 14.74
CA VAL A 34 -9.81 11.08 14.19
C VAL A 34 -10.89 10.92 13.12
N LYS A 35 -12.13 11.32 13.43
CA LYS A 35 -13.23 11.29 12.48
C LYS A 35 -12.93 12.13 11.24
N LEU A 36 -12.48 13.36 11.42
CA LEU A 36 -12.13 14.26 10.33
C LEU A 36 -11.08 13.65 9.40
N ILE A 37 -10.04 13.01 9.96
CA ILE A 37 -9.00 12.34 9.18
C ILE A 37 -9.61 11.21 8.35
N LYS A 38 -10.44 10.36 8.95
CA LYS A 38 -11.08 9.23 8.25
C LYS A 38 -12.00 9.69 7.14
N ASP A 39 -12.85 10.69 7.41
CA ASP A 39 -13.77 11.27 6.44
C ASP A 39 -12.99 11.84 5.23
N GLN A 40 -11.91 12.59 5.48
CA GLN A 40 -11.06 13.16 4.42
C GLN A 40 -10.28 12.11 3.63
N ILE A 41 -9.80 11.04 4.29
CA ILE A 41 -9.16 9.91 3.60
C ILE A 41 -10.18 9.23 2.70
N GLN A 42 -11.36 8.91 3.21
CA GLN A 42 -12.41 8.26 2.44
C GLN A 42 -12.80 9.10 1.22
N GLU A 43 -13.10 10.38 1.39
CA GLU A 43 -13.42 11.30 0.30
C GLU A 43 -12.30 11.38 -0.75
N SER A 44 -11.05 11.48 -0.28
CA SER A 44 -9.88 11.52 -1.16
C SER A 44 -9.74 10.27 -2.02
N TYR A 45 -9.89 9.10 -1.42
CA TYR A 45 -9.74 7.84 -2.13
C TYR A 45 -10.98 7.47 -2.95
N GLU A 46 -12.18 7.92 -2.59
CA GLU A 46 -13.36 7.83 -3.44
C GLU A 46 -13.15 8.63 -4.73
N SER A 47 -12.64 9.87 -4.62
CA SER A 47 -12.26 10.67 -5.79
C SER A 47 -11.16 10.00 -6.62
N PHE A 48 -10.17 9.41 -5.96
CA PHE A 48 -9.06 8.70 -6.61
C PHE A 48 -9.51 7.40 -7.28
N ALA A 49 -10.50 6.69 -6.72
CA ALA A 49 -11.02 5.45 -7.30
C ALA A 49 -11.59 5.64 -8.71
N HIS A 50 -12.13 6.81 -9.03
CA HIS A 50 -12.62 7.14 -10.38
C HIS A 50 -11.50 7.35 -11.41
N ILE A 51 -10.27 7.53 -10.95
CA ILE A 51 -9.09 7.78 -11.79
C ILE A 51 -8.28 6.50 -12.00
N ILE A 52 -8.41 5.54 -11.09
CA ILE A 52 -7.63 4.30 -11.11
C ILE A 52 -8.19 3.33 -12.16
N PHE A 53 -7.28 2.73 -12.92
CA PHE A 53 -7.63 1.62 -13.80
C PHE A 53 -7.94 0.36 -12.98
N ASP A 54 -8.99 -0.33 -13.39
CA ASP A 54 -9.59 -1.48 -12.72
C ASP A 54 -8.60 -2.59 -12.39
N LYS A 55 -7.50 -2.77 -12.81
CA LYS A 55 -6.56 -3.86 -12.48
C LYS A 55 -5.14 -3.37 -12.25
N SER A 56 -5.03 -2.13 -11.78
CA SER A 56 -3.74 -1.50 -11.48
C SER A 56 -3.34 -1.66 -10.02
N PHE A 57 -2.09 -1.97 -9.75
CA PHE A 57 -1.58 -1.94 -8.38
C PHE A 57 -1.46 -0.52 -7.86
N LEU A 58 -1.80 -0.34 -6.59
CA LEU A 58 -1.75 0.94 -5.87
C LEU A 58 -0.50 1.07 -4.99
N ASN A 59 0.55 0.29 -5.26
CA ASN A 59 1.78 0.31 -4.49
C ASN A 59 2.99 0.84 -5.29
N TRP A 60 4.00 1.32 -4.59
CA TRP A 60 5.21 1.90 -5.20
C TRP A 60 6.13 0.87 -5.84
N GLY A 61 5.92 -0.41 -5.54
CA GLY A 61 6.73 -1.49 -6.07
C GLY A 61 8.07 -1.68 -5.35
N LEU A 62 8.73 -2.78 -5.69
CA LEU A 62 10.02 -3.18 -5.19
C LEU A 62 10.89 -3.71 -6.33
N TRP A 63 12.19 -3.42 -6.29
CA TRP A 63 13.16 -4.07 -7.16
C TRP A 63 14.36 -4.56 -6.36
N ASN A 64 14.61 -5.85 -6.48
CA ASN A 64 15.81 -6.54 -6.03
C ASN A 64 15.99 -7.79 -6.87
N GLN A 65 17.18 -8.03 -7.39
CA GLN A 65 17.45 -9.14 -8.32
C GLN A 65 17.15 -10.50 -7.68
N GLN A 66 17.60 -10.74 -6.46
CA GLN A 66 17.34 -12.01 -5.77
C GLN A 66 15.84 -12.25 -5.56
N VAL A 67 15.08 -11.23 -5.18
CA VAL A 67 13.62 -11.33 -5.02
C VAL A 67 12.95 -11.64 -6.37
N TYR A 68 13.43 -11.02 -7.44
CA TYR A 68 12.95 -11.29 -8.78
C TYR A 68 13.23 -12.74 -9.21
N ASP A 69 14.43 -13.24 -8.97
CA ASP A 69 14.81 -14.61 -9.33
C ASP A 69 13.96 -15.64 -8.58
N GLU A 70 13.72 -15.42 -7.29
CA GLU A 70 12.84 -16.28 -6.48
C GLU A 70 11.39 -16.23 -6.97
N TYR A 71 10.91 -15.04 -7.33
CA TYR A 71 9.57 -14.88 -7.90
C TYR A 71 9.44 -15.57 -9.27
N ALA A 72 10.42 -15.36 -10.15
CA ALA A 72 10.43 -15.96 -11.49
C ALA A 72 10.43 -17.50 -11.43
N ALA A 73 11.10 -18.08 -10.42
CA ALA A 73 11.12 -19.53 -10.20
C ALA A 73 9.74 -20.13 -9.83
N LEU A 74 8.77 -19.31 -9.40
CA LEU A 74 7.40 -19.77 -9.13
C LEU A 74 6.59 -20.05 -10.40
N ASN A 75 7.05 -19.59 -11.57
CA ASN A 75 6.33 -19.65 -12.84
C ASN A 75 4.89 -19.11 -12.75
N PHE A 76 4.67 -18.08 -11.92
CA PHE A 76 3.37 -17.47 -11.72
C PHE A 76 3.09 -16.43 -12.81
N ASP A 77 2.00 -16.59 -13.54
CA ASP A 77 1.60 -15.69 -14.62
C ASP A 77 0.63 -14.60 -14.12
N PHE A 78 1.17 -13.42 -13.82
CA PHE A 78 0.36 -12.26 -13.40
C PHE A 78 -0.56 -11.71 -14.50
N SER A 79 -0.28 -11.98 -15.78
CA SER A 79 -1.09 -11.46 -16.88
C SER A 79 -2.55 -11.90 -16.80
N LYS A 80 -2.79 -13.03 -16.13
CA LYS A 80 -4.14 -13.55 -15.83
C LYS A 80 -4.91 -12.76 -14.77
N ILE A 81 -4.21 -11.92 -14.01
CA ILE A 81 -4.79 -11.18 -12.90
C ILE A 81 -4.81 -9.68 -13.18
N CYS A 82 -3.75 -9.13 -13.73
CA CYS A 82 -3.61 -7.71 -13.92
C CYS A 82 -3.17 -7.34 -15.35
N THR A 83 -3.51 -6.13 -15.75
CA THR A 83 -3.15 -5.56 -17.05
C THR A 83 -1.86 -4.76 -17.02
N ILE A 84 -1.19 -4.68 -15.85
CA ILE A 84 0.01 -3.89 -15.69
C ILE A 84 1.21 -4.58 -16.31
N GLN A 85 2.03 -3.73 -16.92
CA GLN A 85 3.18 -4.11 -17.71
C GLN A 85 4.51 -3.99 -16.97
N ASP A 86 4.49 -3.70 -15.65
CA ASP A 86 5.70 -3.67 -14.85
C ASP A 86 5.69 -4.72 -13.74
N ILE A 87 6.85 -5.26 -13.46
CA ILE A 87 7.05 -6.30 -12.48
C ILE A 87 7.17 -5.77 -11.04
N TYR A 88 7.38 -4.47 -10.86
CA TYR A 88 7.79 -3.92 -9.56
C TYR A 88 6.70 -4.01 -8.51
N SER A 89 5.46 -3.70 -8.88
CA SER A 89 4.33 -3.76 -7.95
C SER A 89 3.99 -5.19 -7.52
N PRO A 90 3.89 -6.17 -8.44
CA PRO A 90 3.79 -7.57 -8.07
C PRO A 90 4.92 -8.07 -7.18
N LEU A 91 6.16 -7.64 -7.43
CA LEU A 91 7.30 -8.04 -6.60
C LEU A 91 7.18 -7.53 -5.16
N LEU A 92 6.58 -6.36 -4.92
CA LEU A 92 6.35 -5.89 -3.55
C LEU A 92 5.30 -6.74 -2.84
N VAL A 93 4.22 -7.13 -3.53
CA VAL A 93 3.21 -8.06 -2.99
C VAL A 93 3.85 -9.44 -2.70
N PHE A 94 4.64 -9.98 -3.64
CA PHE A 94 5.37 -11.22 -3.41
C PHE A 94 6.33 -11.10 -2.20
N PHE A 95 7.09 -10.01 -2.12
CA PHE A 95 8.02 -9.79 -1.00
C PHE A 95 7.31 -9.77 0.35
N LEU A 96 6.12 -9.16 0.41
CA LEU A 96 5.31 -9.10 1.62
C LEU A 96 5.03 -10.49 2.21
N ILE A 97 4.68 -11.46 1.37
CA ILE A 97 4.29 -12.80 1.76
C ILE A 97 5.37 -13.87 1.51
N ARG A 98 6.53 -13.46 0.97
CA ARG A 98 7.61 -14.35 0.52
C ARG A 98 8.01 -15.44 1.53
N PRO A 99 8.15 -15.14 2.84
CA PRO A 99 8.50 -16.17 3.81
C PRO A 99 7.46 -17.29 3.95
N LEU A 100 6.21 -16.99 3.58
CA LEU A 100 5.08 -17.90 3.72
C LEU A 100 4.79 -18.70 2.45
N VAL A 101 5.27 -18.26 1.27
CA VAL A 101 4.92 -18.87 -0.03
C VAL A 101 5.33 -20.35 -0.14
N LYS A 102 6.37 -20.77 0.60
CA LYS A 102 6.79 -22.18 0.65
C LYS A 102 6.05 -23.02 1.70
N MET A 103 5.23 -22.37 2.53
CA MET A 103 4.37 -23.03 3.50
C MET A 103 3.02 -23.28 2.82
N GLU A 104 2.44 -24.44 2.97
CA GLU A 104 1.14 -24.73 2.36
C GLU A 104 0.00 -24.24 3.27
N PHE A 105 -0.89 -23.40 2.72
CA PHE A 105 -1.99 -22.76 3.44
C PHE A 105 -3.37 -23.10 2.86
N PHE A 106 -3.55 -24.30 2.33
CA PHE A 106 -4.78 -24.70 1.60
C PHE A 106 -6.06 -24.63 2.44
N ASP A 107 -5.95 -24.77 3.75
CA ASP A 107 -7.08 -24.70 4.68
C ASP A 107 -7.16 -23.37 5.43
N LYS A 108 -6.30 -22.40 5.13
CA LYS A 108 -6.11 -21.17 5.89
C LYS A 108 -6.91 -19.99 5.31
N LYS A 109 -7.23 -19.06 6.21
CA LYS A 109 -7.94 -17.80 5.92
C LYS A 109 -6.97 -16.63 5.89
N LEU A 110 -7.00 -15.88 4.79
CA LEU A 110 -6.21 -14.66 4.59
C LEU A 110 -7.12 -13.42 4.72
N LEU A 111 -6.65 -12.42 5.45
CA LEU A 111 -7.23 -11.08 5.47
C LEU A 111 -6.21 -10.07 4.93
N GLU A 112 -6.59 -9.22 4.00
CA GLU A 112 -5.84 -8.00 3.66
C GLU A 112 -6.56 -6.77 4.20
N ILE A 113 -5.90 -6.00 5.07
CA ILE A 113 -6.44 -4.78 5.66
C ILE A 113 -5.89 -3.58 4.88
N GLY A 114 -6.78 -2.69 4.41
CA GLY A 114 -6.44 -1.64 3.46
C GLY A 114 -6.16 -2.22 2.07
N CYS A 115 -7.06 -3.08 1.58
CA CYS A 115 -6.86 -3.85 0.35
C CYS A 115 -6.98 -3.02 -0.94
N GLY A 116 -7.38 -1.76 -0.85
CA GLY A 116 -7.57 -0.89 -2.01
C GLY A 116 -8.51 -1.52 -3.04
N ASN A 117 -8.09 -1.56 -4.29
CA ASN A 117 -8.85 -2.18 -5.39
C ASN A 117 -8.78 -3.72 -5.44
N GLY A 118 -8.18 -4.37 -4.44
CA GLY A 118 -8.23 -5.82 -4.23
C GLY A 118 -7.19 -6.66 -4.95
N ILE A 119 -6.36 -6.07 -5.81
CA ILE A 119 -5.40 -6.85 -6.62
C ILE A 119 -4.30 -7.49 -5.76
N GLY A 120 -3.86 -6.83 -4.66
CA GLY A 120 -2.88 -7.36 -3.72
C GLY A 120 -3.37 -8.66 -3.08
N LEU A 121 -4.57 -8.64 -2.54
CA LEU A 121 -5.22 -9.82 -1.97
C LEU A 121 -5.37 -10.95 -2.99
N ARG A 122 -5.81 -10.60 -4.22
CA ARG A 122 -5.99 -11.58 -5.28
C ARG A 122 -4.69 -12.32 -5.60
N VAL A 123 -3.58 -11.60 -5.69
CA VAL A 123 -2.25 -12.17 -5.92
C VAL A 123 -1.80 -12.99 -4.72
N SER A 124 -1.91 -12.45 -3.52
CA SER A 124 -1.50 -13.11 -2.27
C SER A 124 -2.25 -14.43 -2.06
N SER A 125 -3.57 -14.43 -2.29
CA SER A 125 -4.40 -15.62 -2.15
C SER A 125 -4.00 -16.74 -3.14
N GLU A 126 -3.65 -16.39 -4.37
CA GLU A 126 -3.20 -17.39 -5.34
C GLU A 126 -1.80 -17.94 -5.00
N LEU A 127 -0.87 -17.08 -4.62
CA LEU A 127 0.49 -17.50 -4.28
C LEU A 127 0.54 -18.34 -3.00
N LEU A 128 -0.27 -18.00 -2.01
CA LEU A 128 -0.38 -18.75 -0.74
C LEU A 128 -1.34 -19.95 -0.83
N LYS A 129 -2.12 -20.04 -1.92
CA LYS A 129 -3.12 -21.09 -2.13
C LYS A 129 -4.13 -21.18 -0.98
N THR A 130 -4.59 -20.03 -0.46
CA THR A 130 -5.47 -19.98 0.70
C THR A 130 -6.87 -20.53 0.40
N LYS A 131 -7.52 -21.08 1.43
CA LYS A 131 -8.91 -21.57 1.36
C LYS A 131 -9.89 -20.42 1.10
N TYR A 132 -9.74 -19.35 1.88
CA TYR A 132 -10.58 -18.16 1.82
C TYR A 132 -9.74 -16.91 1.99
N ALA A 133 -10.08 -15.87 1.26
CA ALA A 133 -9.43 -14.57 1.36
C ALA A 133 -10.47 -13.46 1.44
N LEU A 134 -10.27 -12.52 2.36
CA LEU A 134 -11.12 -11.36 2.57
C LEU A 134 -10.28 -10.08 2.50
N GLY A 135 -10.75 -9.11 1.73
CA GLY A 135 -10.18 -7.76 1.71
C GLY A 135 -11.08 -6.78 2.46
N VAL A 136 -10.48 -5.90 3.22
CA VAL A 136 -11.21 -4.77 3.83
C VAL A 136 -10.57 -3.45 3.46
N ASP A 137 -11.38 -2.45 3.15
CA ASP A 137 -10.94 -1.08 2.90
C ASP A 137 -11.97 -0.08 3.42
N LEU A 138 -11.54 1.10 3.82
CA LEU A 138 -12.42 2.16 4.29
C LEU A 138 -13.24 2.76 3.15
N THR A 139 -12.69 2.73 1.91
CA THR A 139 -13.23 3.39 0.73
C THR A 139 -14.22 2.50 -0.01
N LYS A 140 -15.48 2.88 -0.02
CA LYS A 140 -16.58 2.10 -0.62
C LYS A 140 -16.36 1.85 -2.12
N GLU A 141 -15.90 2.85 -2.86
CA GLU A 141 -15.69 2.73 -4.30
C GLU A 141 -14.55 1.75 -4.63
N LEU A 142 -13.46 1.75 -3.85
CA LEU A 142 -12.39 0.76 -4.02
C LEU A 142 -12.88 -0.67 -3.75
N VAL A 143 -13.70 -0.86 -2.72
CA VAL A 143 -14.33 -2.16 -2.43
C VAL A 143 -15.25 -2.62 -3.56
N LYS A 144 -16.01 -1.71 -4.18
CA LYS A 144 -16.82 -2.04 -5.37
C LYS A 144 -15.96 -2.50 -6.54
N HIS A 145 -14.87 -1.78 -6.82
CA HIS A 145 -13.90 -2.16 -7.85
C HIS A 145 -13.27 -3.52 -7.57
N ALA A 146 -12.89 -3.77 -6.31
CA ALA A 146 -12.31 -5.04 -5.89
C ALA A 146 -13.28 -6.21 -6.12
N ASN A 147 -14.55 -6.06 -5.69
CA ASN A 147 -15.57 -7.08 -5.93
C ASN A 147 -15.88 -7.26 -7.41
N HIS A 148 -15.99 -6.18 -8.19
CA HIS A 148 -16.24 -6.28 -9.63
C HIS A 148 -15.15 -7.09 -10.35
N ASN A 149 -13.88 -6.88 -9.99
CA ASN A 149 -12.76 -7.46 -10.71
C ASN A 149 -12.28 -8.81 -10.17
N PHE A 150 -12.39 -9.04 -8.86
CA PHE A 150 -11.66 -10.12 -8.20
C PHE A 150 -12.52 -11.00 -7.27
N TYR A 151 -13.80 -10.68 -7.08
CA TYR A 151 -14.71 -11.55 -6.31
C TYR A 151 -14.72 -12.97 -6.89
N LYS A 152 -14.64 -13.94 -6.00
CA LYS A 152 -14.84 -15.36 -6.32
C LYS A 152 -15.71 -15.97 -5.23
N GLU A 153 -16.83 -16.50 -5.63
CA GLU A 153 -17.78 -17.14 -4.71
C GLU A 153 -17.08 -18.15 -3.80
N ASN A 154 -17.34 -18.08 -2.52
CA ASN A 154 -16.77 -18.93 -1.47
C ASN A 154 -15.23 -18.94 -1.39
N LYS A 155 -14.55 -18.06 -2.10
CA LYS A 155 -13.09 -18.00 -2.10
C LYS A 155 -12.51 -16.62 -1.83
N ILE A 156 -12.98 -15.57 -2.49
CA ILE A 156 -12.46 -14.20 -2.35
C ILE A 156 -13.60 -13.21 -2.28
N ASN A 157 -13.61 -12.40 -1.23
CA ASN A 157 -14.60 -11.35 -1.02
C ASN A 157 -13.97 -10.04 -0.54
N TYR A 158 -14.66 -8.92 -0.68
CA TYR A 158 -14.21 -7.60 -0.26
C TYR A 158 -15.36 -6.87 0.42
N ILE A 159 -15.10 -6.27 1.58
CA ILE A 159 -16.11 -5.52 2.35
C ILE A 159 -15.55 -4.17 2.79
N GLN A 160 -16.43 -3.19 2.95
CA GLN A 160 -16.05 -1.90 3.53
C GLN A 160 -15.90 -2.05 5.04
N SER A 161 -14.75 -1.65 5.60
CA SER A 161 -14.53 -1.67 7.04
C SER A 161 -13.42 -0.69 7.45
N ASP A 162 -13.49 -0.25 8.70
CA ASP A 162 -12.45 0.54 9.35
C ASP A 162 -11.38 -0.39 9.94
N ALA A 163 -10.12 -0.18 9.57
CA ALA A 163 -8.98 -0.96 10.06
C ALA A 163 -8.78 -0.87 11.58
N GLU A 164 -9.27 0.19 12.22
CA GLU A 164 -9.16 0.43 13.67
C GLU A 164 -10.37 -0.10 14.46
N CYS A 165 -11.36 -0.71 13.75
CA CYS A 165 -12.55 -1.31 14.36
C CYS A 165 -13.13 -2.39 13.43
N LEU A 166 -12.53 -3.58 13.44
CA LEU A 166 -12.84 -4.65 12.50
C LEU A 166 -14.01 -5.51 12.99
N PRO A 167 -15.01 -5.82 12.13
CA PRO A 167 -16.21 -6.56 12.51
C PRO A 167 -15.99 -8.08 12.53
N PHE A 168 -14.87 -8.54 13.08
CA PHE A 168 -14.52 -9.96 13.12
C PHE A 168 -14.36 -10.44 14.54
N GLU A 169 -14.60 -11.73 14.74
CA GLU A 169 -14.34 -12.40 15.99
C GLU A 169 -12.84 -12.53 16.28
N ASN A 170 -12.49 -12.80 17.54
CA ASN A 170 -11.13 -13.07 17.92
C ASN A 170 -10.62 -14.33 17.20
N ASN A 171 -9.34 -14.35 16.83
CA ASN A 171 -8.67 -15.51 16.22
C ASN A 171 -9.36 -16.01 14.94
N SER A 172 -9.86 -15.14 14.09
CA SER A 172 -10.65 -15.48 12.89
C SER A 172 -9.82 -15.63 11.60
N PHE A 173 -8.56 -15.18 11.60
CA PHE A 173 -7.69 -15.25 10.42
C PHE A 173 -6.32 -15.82 10.74
N ASP A 174 -5.81 -16.69 9.87
CA ASP A 174 -4.50 -17.32 10.02
C ASP A 174 -3.35 -16.49 9.48
N ILE A 175 -3.66 -15.69 8.44
CA ILE A 175 -2.71 -14.78 7.80
C ILE A 175 -3.39 -13.42 7.66
N ILE A 176 -2.70 -12.38 8.07
CA ILE A 176 -3.11 -11.00 7.85
C ILE A 176 -2.02 -10.29 7.05
N THR A 177 -2.42 -9.49 6.06
CA THR A 177 -1.52 -8.62 5.30
C THR A 177 -1.96 -7.17 5.42
N ASN A 178 -0.99 -6.25 5.43
CA ASN A 178 -1.22 -4.82 5.29
C ASN A 178 -0.07 -4.22 4.48
N LEU A 179 -0.41 -3.58 3.36
CA LEU A 179 0.55 -3.04 2.42
C LEU A 179 0.20 -1.60 2.07
N GLU A 180 1.10 -0.66 2.38
CA GLU A 180 1.00 0.76 1.99
C GLU A 180 -0.33 1.45 2.33
N SER A 181 -0.90 1.17 3.49
CA SER A 181 -2.17 1.79 3.89
C SER A 181 -2.15 2.39 5.30
N SER A 182 -1.44 1.76 6.23
CA SER A 182 -1.49 2.14 7.64
C SER A 182 -0.84 3.49 7.95
N HIS A 183 -0.03 4.03 7.06
CA HIS A 183 0.52 5.39 7.19
C HIS A 183 -0.55 6.49 7.16
N LEU A 184 -1.78 6.12 6.82
CA LEU A 184 -2.97 6.98 6.86
C LEU A 184 -3.86 6.73 8.09
N TYR A 185 -3.56 5.72 8.92
CA TYR A 185 -4.40 5.40 10.07
C TYR A 185 -4.09 6.36 11.23
N PRO A 186 -5.10 7.08 11.74
CA PRO A 186 -4.90 8.04 12.82
C PRO A 186 -4.49 7.39 14.14
N GLN A 187 -4.94 6.17 14.40
CA GLN A 187 -4.71 5.45 15.65
C GLN A 187 -4.02 4.10 15.38
N ILE A 188 -2.75 4.17 15.00
CA ILE A 188 -1.98 2.99 14.59
C ILE A 188 -1.93 1.89 15.67
N GLU A 189 -1.99 2.26 16.94
CA GLU A 189 -2.00 1.33 18.07
C GLU A 189 -3.32 0.55 18.13
N LEU A 190 -4.47 1.20 17.84
CA LEU A 190 -5.76 0.48 17.73
C LEU A 190 -5.75 -0.50 16.57
N PHE A 191 -5.19 -0.10 15.42
CA PHE A 191 -5.04 -1.02 14.30
C PHE A 191 -4.22 -2.27 14.68
N PHE A 192 -3.08 -2.09 15.36
CA PHE A 192 -2.28 -3.24 15.80
C PHE A 192 -3.00 -4.08 16.87
N SER A 193 -3.79 -3.46 17.74
CA SER A 193 -4.64 -4.16 18.71
C SER A 193 -5.72 -5.01 18.02
N GLU A 194 -6.35 -4.48 16.96
CA GLU A 194 -7.29 -5.26 16.16
C GLU A 194 -6.62 -6.43 15.45
N VAL A 195 -5.44 -6.21 14.84
CA VAL A 195 -4.64 -7.29 14.25
C VAL A 195 -4.34 -8.37 15.29
N GLU A 196 -3.84 -7.98 16.48
CA GLU A 196 -3.54 -8.90 17.57
C GLU A 196 -4.78 -9.70 18.02
N ARG A 197 -5.94 -9.04 18.07
CA ARG A 197 -7.21 -9.67 18.46
C ARG A 197 -7.69 -10.71 17.46
N ILE A 198 -7.70 -10.37 16.17
CA ILE A 198 -8.30 -11.21 15.12
C ILE A 198 -7.36 -12.26 14.53
N LEU A 199 -6.04 -12.10 14.71
CA LEU A 199 -5.05 -13.08 14.26
C LEU A 199 -5.15 -14.34 15.11
N SER A 200 -5.20 -15.51 14.47
CA SER A 200 -5.23 -16.82 15.15
C SER A 200 -3.91 -17.10 15.88
N PRO A 201 -3.92 -17.91 16.94
CA PRO A 201 -2.68 -18.45 17.50
C PRO A 201 -1.82 -19.09 16.41
N ASP A 202 -0.50 -18.85 16.46
CA ASP A 202 0.49 -19.25 15.48
C ASP A 202 0.33 -18.65 14.08
N GLY A 203 -0.67 -17.76 13.90
CA GLY A 203 -0.89 -17.01 12.67
C GLY A 203 0.18 -15.95 12.40
N PHE A 204 0.23 -15.48 11.16
CA PHE A 204 1.23 -14.52 10.69
C PHE A 204 0.61 -13.20 10.26
N PHE A 205 1.25 -12.11 10.67
CA PHE A 205 0.97 -10.77 10.15
C PHE A 205 2.16 -10.29 9.32
N CYS A 206 1.93 -10.15 8.00
CA CYS A 206 2.87 -9.58 7.04
C CYS A 206 2.55 -8.09 6.86
N TYR A 207 3.43 -7.24 7.31
CA TYR A 207 3.23 -5.80 7.31
C TYR A 207 4.34 -5.09 6.52
N SER A 208 3.95 -4.17 5.65
CA SER A 208 4.92 -3.33 4.95
C SER A 208 4.34 -1.96 4.64
N ASP A 209 5.01 -0.92 5.12
CA ASP A 209 4.55 0.45 4.91
C ASP A 209 5.69 1.46 4.93
N LEU A 210 5.36 2.65 4.42
CA LEU A 210 6.25 3.79 4.42
C LEU A 210 6.23 4.51 5.78
N SER A 211 7.34 5.10 6.15
CA SER A 211 7.45 6.00 7.28
C SER A 211 8.10 7.31 6.83
N ILE A 212 7.47 8.43 7.13
CA ILE A 212 7.93 9.76 6.72
C ILE A 212 8.78 10.39 7.83
N LYS A 213 9.86 11.09 7.44
CA LYS A 213 10.79 11.81 8.34
C LYS A 213 11.32 10.89 9.45
N ASP A 214 11.23 11.31 10.68
CA ASP A 214 11.90 10.74 11.86
C ASP A 214 11.49 9.29 12.22
N LYS A 215 10.94 8.56 11.23
CA LYS A 215 10.47 7.17 11.39
C LYS A 215 9.41 7.06 12.50
N LEU A 216 8.61 8.12 12.68
CA LEU A 216 7.67 8.20 13.81
C LEU A 216 6.71 7.02 13.84
N GLN A 217 6.11 6.67 12.70
CA GLN A 217 5.19 5.53 12.62
C GLN A 217 5.91 4.23 12.97
N ALA A 218 7.09 3.97 12.39
CA ALA A 218 7.87 2.78 12.72
C ALA A 218 8.21 2.73 14.22
N LYS A 219 8.53 3.86 14.85
CA LYS A 219 8.78 3.93 16.30
C LYS A 219 7.52 3.61 17.13
N ARG A 220 6.34 4.11 16.73
CA ARG A 220 5.06 3.80 17.39
C ARG A 220 4.75 2.31 17.31
N ILE A 221 4.89 1.72 16.12
CA ILE A 221 4.72 0.28 15.90
C ILE A 221 5.68 -0.52 16.78
N GLU A 222 6.95 -0.17 16.79
CA GLU A 222 7.95 -0.85 17.62
C GLU A 222 7.68 -0.70 19.12
N ALA A 223 7.16 0.44 19.55
CA ALA A 223 6.75 0.63 20.94
C ALA A 223 5.57 -0.29 21.29
N TYR A 224 4.56 -0.37 20.43
CA TYR A 224 3.44 -1.29 20.62
C TYR A 224 3.92 -2.76 20.68
N LEU A 225 4.72 -3.20 19.70
CA LEU A 225 5.22 -4.58 19.62
C LEU A 225 6.11 -4.97 20.81
N LYS A 226 6.81 -4.03 21.44
CA LYS A 226 7.58 -4.26 22.67
C LYS A 226 6.69 -4.51 23.88
N THR A 227 5.49 -3.95 23.91
CA THR A 227 4.53 -4.12 25.03
C THR A 227 3.58 -5.29 24.82
N SER A 228 3.37 -5.71 23.57
CA SER A 228 2.56 -6.89 23.27
C SER A 228 3.21 -8.16 23.81
N THR A 229 2.42 -9.00 24.45
CA THR A 229 2.85 -10.27 25.01
C THR A 229 2.55 -11.45 24.09
N SER A 230 1.75 -11.24 23.05
CA SER A 230 1.34 -12.29 22.09
C SER A 230 1.94 -12.11 20.70
N LEU A 231 2.36 -10.89 20.31
CA LEU A 231 2.98 -10.65 19.02
C LEU A 231 4.50 -10.71 19.10
N LYS A 232 5.11 -11.55 18.27
CA LYS A 232 6.56 -11.68 18.16
C LYS A 232 7.04 -11.27 16.77
N VAL A 233 7.97 -10.34 16.70
CA VAL A 233 8.64 -9.98 15.43
C VAL A 233 9.59 -11.09 15.04
N ILE A 234 9.29 -11.79 13.94
CA ILE A 234 10.13 -12.85 13.36
C ILE A 234 11.20 -12.27 12.47
N GLN A 235 10.80 -11.24 11.67
CA GLN A 235 11.72 -10.56 10.75
C GLN A 235 11.36 -9.08 10.65
N LYS A 236 12.39 -8.23 10.56
CA LYS A 236 12.28 -6.80 10.23
C LYS A 236 13.34 -6.47 9.20
N VAL A 237 12.92 -5.79 8.11
CA VAL A 237 13.83 -5.39 7.02
C VAL A 237 13.56 -3.94 6.63
N ASP A 238 14.62 -3.15 6.50
CA ASP A 238 14.53 -1.85 5.83
C ASP A 238 14.66 -2.07 4.32
N ILE A 239 13.53 -1.95 3.61
CA ILE A 239 13.43 -2.15 2.17
C ILE A 239 13.45 -0.83 1.37
N THR A 240 13.79 0.27 2.02
CA THR A 240 13.82 1.62 1.40
C THR A 240 14.57 1.63 0.07
N ARG A 241 15.74 1.00 0.03
CA ARG A 241 16.56 0.93 -1.19
C ARG A 241 15.91 0.14 -2.31
N MET A 242 15.22 -0.94 -1.97
CA MET A 242 14.52 -1.79 -2.95
C MET A 242 13.34 -1.05 -3.58
N VAL A 243 12.58 -0.29 -2.77
CA VAL A 243 11.47 0.56 -3.25
C VAL A 243 12.02 1.73 -4.09
N GLN A 244 13.08 2.39 -3.63
CA GLN A 244 13.73 3.44 -4.42
C GLN A 244 14.23 2.92 -5.78
N SER A 245 14.76 1.70 -5.84
CA SER A 245 15.20 1.08 -7.10
C SER A 245 14.03 0.84 -8.06
N ALA A 246 12.88 0.38 -7.57
CA ALA A 246 11.69 0.23 -8.39
C ALA A 246 11.21 1.57 -8.96
N ILE A 247 11.10 2.58 -8.12
CA ILE A 247 10.69 3.94 -8.52
C ILE A 247 11.69 4.52 -9.53
N TYR A 248 13.00 4.36 -9.30
CA TYR A 248 14.02 4.82 -10.22
C TYR A 248 13.93 4.14 -11.58
N ASN A 249 13.80 2.82 -11.58
CA ASN A 249 13.67 2.05 -12.83
C ASN A 249 12.40 2.43 -13.59
N ARG A 250 11.28 2.60 -12.90
CA ARG A 250 9.99 2.96 -13.49
C ARG A 250 10.01 4.38 -14.04
N LEU A 251 10.39 5.35 -13.24
CA LEU A 251 10.25 6.76 -13.57
C LEU A 251 11.45 7.35 -14.33
N VAL A 252 12.66 6.84 -14.11
CA VAL A 252 13.89 7.43 -14.67
C VAL A 252 14.47 6.60 -15.80
N VAL A 253 14.60 5.28 -15.62
CA VAL A 253 15.15 4.40 -16.66
C VAL A 253 14.15 4.19 -17.78
N ASN A 254 12.91 3.91 -17.42
CA ASN A 254 11.82 3.61 -18.36
C ASN A 254 10.87 4.81 -18.61
N GLU A 255 11.36 6.03 -18.43
CA GLU A 255 10.61 7.27 -18.58
C GLU A 255 9.78 7.31 -19.87
N LYS A 256 10.36 6.93 -21.00
CA LYS A 256 9.68 6.89 -22.31
C LYS A 256 8.49 5.93 -22.38
N LYS A 257 8.44 4.91 -21.52
CA LYS A 257 7.33 3.96 -21.44
C LYS A 257 6.27 4.41 -20.45
N ILE A 258 6.71 4.94 -19.31
CA ILE A 258 5.80 5.26 -18.20
C ILE A 258 5.07 6.59 -18.40
N ILE A 259 5.70 7.60 -18.99
CA ILE A 259 5.07 8.92 -19.20
C ILE A 259 3.83 8.83 -20.10
N PRO A 260 3.85 8.17 -21.28
CA PRO A 260 2.64 7.99 -22.06
C PRO A 260 1.54 7.22 -21.32
N TYR A 261 1.93 6.24 -20.51
CA TYR A 261 1.01 5.50 -19.67
C TYR A 261 0.37 6.38 -18.59
N ILE A 262 1.18 7.15 -17.85
CA ILE A 262 0.69 8.13 -16.87
C ILE A 262 -0.24 9.14 -17.56
N ASN A 263 0.14 9.66 -18.74
CA ASN A 263 -0.66 10.60 -19.50
C ASN A 263 -2.00 9.99 -19.95
N SER A 264 -1.99 8.72 -20.38
CA SER A 264 -3.24 8.03 -20.74
C SER A 264 -4.16 7.79 -19.54
N MET A 265 -3.57 7.58 -18.36
CA MET A 265 -4.32 7.43 -17.10
C MET A 265 -4.97 8.73 -16.65
N MET A 266 -4.33 9.86 -16.92
CA MET A 266 -4.68 11.14 -16.34
C MET A 266 -5.45 12.07 -17.28
N ARG A 267 -5.82 11.61 -18.47
CA ARG A 267 -6.65 12.32 -19.43
C ARG A 267 -6.27 13.80 -19.58
N ASP A 268 -4.97 14.06 -19.79
CA ASP A 268 -4.38 15.39 -20.07
C ASP A 268 -4.40 16.40 -18.89
N ASP A 269 -4.53 15.95 -17.67
CA ASP A 269 -4.41 16.83 -16.51
C ASP A 269 -2.95 16.97 -16.06
N GLU A 270 -2.30 18.08 -16.43
CA GLU A 270 -0.91 18.36 -16.03
C GLU A 270 -0.70 18.41 -14.50
N GLU A 271 -1.68 18.90 -13.74
CA GLU A 271 -1.57 18.98 -12.28
C GLU A 271 -1.56 17.58 -11.64
N LEU A 272 -2.34 16.66 -12.16
CA LEU A 272 -2.38 15.29 -11.67
C LEU A 272 -1.14 14.51 -12.10
N GLN A 273 -0.64 14.71 -13.31
CA GLN A 273 0.65 14.17 -13.78
C GLN A 273 1.79 14.64 -12.88
N ASP A 274 1.83 15.95 -12.56
CA ASP A 274 2.77 16.53 -11.62
C ASP A 274 2.65 15.88 -10.22
N PHE A 275 1.42 15.65 -9.76
CA PHE A 275 1.17 15.10 -8.43
C PHE A 275 1.66 13.65 -8.30
N VAL A 276 1.29 12.76 -9.22
CA VAL A 276 1.71 11.34 -9.18
C VAL A 276 3.22 11.21 -9.40
N SER A 277 3.77 11.95 -10.35
CA SER A 277 5.21 11.99 -10.58
C SER A 277 5.97 12.50 -9.36
N SER A 278 5.44 13.51 -8.67
CA SER A 278 6.05 14.08 -7.47
C SER A 278 5.99 13.15 -6.26
N MET A 279 4.91 12.41 -6.09
CA MET A 279 4.83 11.43 -5.01
C MET A 279 5.88 10.34 -5.15
N GLY A 280 6.07 9.78 -6.34
CA GLY A 280 7.13 8.81 -6.62
C GLY A 280 8.52 9.41 -6.50
N LEU A 281 8.73 10.57 -7.09
CA LEU A 281 10.01 11.27 -7.06
C LEU A 281 10.46 11.67 -5.64
N ALA A 282 9.51 11.92 -4.73
CA ALA A 282 9.83 12.25 -3.34
C ALA A 282 10.50 11.09 -2.56
N PHE A 283 10.47 9.86 -3.06
CA PHE A 283 11.23 8.73 -2.51
C PHE A 283 12.70 8.74 -2.92
N LEU A 284 13.02 9.39 -4.05
CA LEU A 284 14.38 9.37 -4.59
C LEU A 284 15.24 10.43 -3.91
N PRO A 285 16.51 10.15 -3.60
CA PRO A 285 17.46 11.16 -3.14
C PRO A 285 17.64 12.26 -4.21
N TRP A 286 17.74 13.53 -3.79
CA TRP A 286 17.86 14.67 -4.69
C TRP A 286 19.03 14.59 -5.69
N TRP A 287 20.12 13.91 -5.34
CA TRP A 287 21.29 13.73 -6.19
C TRP A 287 21.04 12.84 -7.41
N PHE A 288 20.00 11.98 -7.41
CA PHE A 288 19.55 11.24 -8.61
C PHE A 288 19.22 12.18 -9.77
N PHE A 289 18.80 13.40 -9.46
CA PHE A 289 18.39 14.38 -10.45
C PHE A 289 19.51 15.26 -10.98
N LEU A 290 20.72 15.16 -10.39
CA LEU A 290 21.89 15.96 -10.83
C LEU A 290 22.45 15.48 -12.17
N PHE A 291 22.39 14.20 -12.45
CA PHE A 291 23.14 13.56 -13.52
C PHE A 291 22.31 13.13 -14.74
N LYS A 292 21.00 13.29 -14.75
CA LYS A 292 20.15 12.94 -15.89
C LYS A 292 19.35 14.13 -16.42
N LYS A 293 19.50 14.37 -17.74
CA LYS A 293 18.59 15.26 -18.49
C LYS A 293 17.33 14.46 -18.82
N SER A 294 16.32 14.54 -17.98
CA SER A 294 15.03 13.91 -18.20
C SER A 294 13.89 14.93 -18.03
N ALA A 295 12.72 14.68 -18.61
CA ALA A 295 11.54 15.48 -18.38
C ALA A 295 11.17 15.52 -16.90
N LEU A 296 11.38 14.42 -16.18
CA LEU A 296 11.21 14.30 -14.74
C LEU A 296 12.15 15.22 -13.93
N ARG A 297 13.30 15.61 -14.47
CA ARG A 297 14.19 16.62 -13.84
C ARG A 297 13.49 17.97 -13.71
N HIS A 298 12.69 18.35 -14.68
CA HIS A 298 11.94 19.59 -14.63
C HIS A 298 10.84 19.53 -13.56
N MET A 299 10.09 18.42 -13.52
CA MET A 299 9.09 18.13 -12.48
C MET A 299 9.72 18.09 -11.08
N ALA A 300 10.85 17.40 -10.92
CA ALA A 300 11.57 17.34 -9.65
C ALA A 300 12.05 18.73 -9.18
N LYS A 301 12.47 19.61 -10.09
CA LYS A 301 12.82 21.00 -9.75
C LYS A 301 11.61 21.82 -9.30
N LYS A 302 10.45 21.64 -9.97
CA LYS A 302 9.19 22.29 -9.61
C LYS A 302 8.74 21.84 -8.23
N GLU A 303 8.81 20.56 -7.94
CA GLU A 303 8.46 19.96 -6.64
C GLU A 303 9.41 20.34 -5.50
N ARG A 304 10.72 20.49 -5.77
CA ARG A 304 11.67 21.01 -4.79
C ARG A 304 11.28 22.39 -4.28
N LYS A 305 10.72 23.24 -5.15
CA LYS A 305 10.20 24.57 -4.77
C LYS A 305 8.95 24.48 -3.86
N ARG A 306 8.19 23.37 -3.92
CA ARG A 306 7.00 23.12 -3.09
C ARG A 306 7.34 22.50 -1.71
N ASN A 307 8.60 22.50 -1.29
CA ASN A 307 9.05 21.96 0.00
C ASN A 307 8.80 20.45 0.20
N LEU A 308 8.77 19.66 -0.85
CA LEU A 308 8.74 18.21 -0.72
C LEU A 308 10.05 17.70 -0.12
N ILE A 309 9.94 16.72 0.78
CA ILE A 309 11.07 16.18 1.52
C ILE A 309 11.62 14.99 0.74
N TYR A 310 12.54 15.27 -0.18
CA TYR A 310 13.22 14.23 -0.97
C TYR A 310 14.06 13.31 -0.10
N GLY A 311 13.96 11.99 -0.37
CA GLY A 311 14.80 10.99 0.24
C GLY A 311 14.65 10.80 1.75
N LYS A 312 13.62 11.41 2.37
CA LYS A 312 13.32 11.24 3.81
C LYS A 312 12.10 10.34 4.04
N LYS A 313 11.83 9.45 3.12
CA LYS A 313 10.85 8.39 3.27
C LYS A 313 11.59 7.08 3.45
N TYR A 314 11.19 6.32 4.44
CA TYR A 314 11.71 5.00 4.76
C TYR A 314 10.62 3.98 4.50
N TYR A 315 11.00 2.76 4.24
CA TYR A 315 10.06 1.68 3.97
C TYR A 315 10.50 0.45 4.74
N PHE A 316 9.61 -0.05 5.60
CA PHE A 316 9.90 -1.19 6.47
C PHE A 316 8.96 -2.35 6.18
N TYR A 317 9.53 -3.52 6.27
CA TYR A 317 8.84 -4.79 6.26
C TYR A 317 8.96 -5.46 7.63
N TYR A 318 7.86 -6.05 8.10
CA TYR A 318 7.81 -6.86 9.30
C TYR A 318 7.06 -8.16 9.00
N LEU A 319 7.63 -9.29 9.41
CA LEU A 319 6.92 -10.54 9.62
C LEU A 319 6.72 -10.71 11.12
N ILE A 320 5.47 -10.79 11.53
CA ILE A 320 5.06 -10.87 12.92
C ILE A 320 4.25 -12.15 13.09
N GLN A 321 4.48 -12.90 14.14
CA GLN A 321 3.72 -14.10 14.49
C GLN A 321 3.00 -13.88 15.80
N LYS A 322 1.75 -14.34 15.90
CA LYS A 322 1.05 -14.46 17.17
C LYS A 322 1.45 -15.76 17.82
N VAL A 323 2.08 -15.67 19.00
CA VAL A 323 2.48 -16.85 19.77
C VAL A 323 1.34 -17.33 20.63
N SER A 324 1.14 -18.64 20.65
CA SER A 324 0.22 -19.29 21.60
C SER A 324 0.73 -19.05 23.03
N ARG A 325 -0.18 -18.68 23.92
CA ARG A 325 0.11 -18.62 25.36
C ARG A 325 -0.03 -19.97 25.99
#